data_970a8f5d8f99b25bc705d10a15c46b6a
#
_entry.id   970a8f5d8f99b25bc705d10a15c46b6a
#
_cell.length_a   1.000
_cell.length_b   1.000
_cell.length_c   1.000
_cell.angle_alpha   90.00
_cell.angle_beta   90.00
_cell.angle_gamma   90.00
#
_symmetry.space_group_name_H-M   'P 1'
#
loop_
_entity.id
_entity.type
_entity.pdbx_description
1 polymer ?
#
loop_
_entity_poly.entity_id
_entity_poly.type
_entity_poly.pdbx_seq_one_letter_code
_entity_poly.pdbx_strand_id
1 'polypeptide(L)'
;MTHKTRLSRRSFGFLAAGGATSLALGAPTLLRAQTAVTFAVPNPSALTWLPYWVAVGEGYFAEEGLELRLEAVDGSSSVLQAMAAGQAQIGAPGPGPTLGARSRGVDVKFLFNLYPKSVFGLLVKVDSAAQTPADLKGTVIGVGTADGAEVSFTKAIMTDLGMVDGTDYTFLPVGDGGTAAVAFLRDEVGSYAGAVSDAAILASRGLNLREITPEAYLGFFGNGIAMLESQMAATPDLAPKFGKALVRGLRFVADPANKEKALAHCAAGNPQEGEQDYAPSLYDGVVNRMTPTDAFIGQGHGYQPPEHWQAIHDSAVASGALEAPLPDLAAVYSNEFVAGWNA
;
A
#
# COMPACT_ATOMS: atom_id res chain seq x y z
N MET A 1 -29.70 -77.66 -11.73
CA MET A 1 -29.81 -78.07 -13.17
C MET A 1 -29.09 -77.02 -13.99
N THR A 2 -28.02 -77.46 -14.59
CA THR A 2 -27.07 -76.74 -15.42
C THR A 2 -27.60 -76.52 -16.83
N HIS A 3 -27.45 -75.35 -17.40
CA HIS A 3 -27.28 -75.25 -18.85
C HIS A 3 -26.23 -74.16 -19.22
N LYS A 4 -25.08 -74.68 -19.64
CA LYS A 4 -24.08 -73.95 -20.39
C LYS A 4 -24.53 -73.89 -21.85
N THR A 5 -24.47 -72.71 -22.47
CA THR A 5 -24.50 -72.61 -23.93
C THR A 5 -23.25 -71.82 -24.39
N ARG A 6 -22.50 -72.52 -25.26
CA ARG A 6 -21.24 -72.10 -25.90
C ARG A 6 -21.49 -71.15 -27.03
N LEU A 7 -20.65 -70.13 -27.12
CA LEU A 7 -20.51 -69.23 -28.24
C LEU A 7 -19.85 -69.91 -29.45
N SER A 8 -20.42 -69.66 -30.59
CA SER A 8 -19.81 -69.97 -31.90
C SER A 8 -19.21 -68.71 -32.55
N ARG A 9 -17.96 -68.82 -32.95
CA ARG A 9 -17.25 -67.86 -33.80
C ARG A 9 -17.75 -68.05 -35.26
N ARG A 10 -18.06 -66.91 -35.89
CA ARG A 10 -17.82 -66.62 -37.35
C ARG A 10 -18.84 -65.58 -37.84
N SER A 11 -18.35 -64.38 -38.10
CA SER A 11 -18.47 -63.93 -39.53
C SER A 11 -17.71 -62.59 -39.71
N PHE A 12 -16.78 -62.64 -40.56
CA PHE A 12 -16.06 -61.56 -41.18
C PHE A 12 -16.99 -60.73 -42.11
N GLY A 13 -16.67 -59.43 -42.22
CA GLY A 13 -17.14 -58.68 -43.39
C GLY A 13 -17.15 -57.20 -43.27
N PHE A 14 -16.04 -56.55 -43.65
CA PHE A 14 -15.89 -55.26 -44.35
C PHE A 14 -16.91 -54.14 -44.17
N LEU A 15 -16.40 -52.92 -43.69
CA LEU A 15 -16.28 -51.78 -44.61
C LEU A 15 -15.55 -50.66 -43.94
N ALA A 16 -14.43 -50.27 -44.58
CA ALA A 16 -13.67 -49.07 -44.22
C ALA A 16 -14.33 -47.85 -44.89
N ALA A 17 -14.54 -46.77 -44.12
CA ALA A 17 -14.56 -45.41 -44.70
C ALA A 17 -14.39 -44.40 -43.59
N GLY A 18 -13.28 -43.77 -43.49
CA GLY A 18 -12.92 -42.37 -43.48
C GLY A 18 -13.67 -41.47 -42.50
N GLY A 19 -12.98 -41.09 -41.44
CA GLY A 19 -13.32 -39.99 -40.59
C GLY A 19 -12.21 -39.77 -39.56
N ALA A 20 -11.07 -39.25 -40.00
CA ALA A 20 -10.05 -38.74 -39.08
C ALA A 20 -10.58 -37.47 -38.43
N THR A 21 -11.35 -37.62 -37.36
CA THR A 21 -11.61 -36.54 -36.40
C THR A 21 -10.33 -36.38 -35.57
N SER A 22 -9.51 -35.41 -35.92
CA SER A 22 -8.41 -34.92 -35.09
C SER A 22 -9.00 -34.39 -33.79
N LEU A 23 -9.02 -35.25 -32.77
CA LEU A 23 -9.12 -34.83 -31.39
C LEU A 23 -7.86 -33.96 -31.13
N ALA A 24 -8.03 -32.64 -31.23
CA ALA A 24 -7.09 -31.72 -30.66
C ALA A 24 -7.09 -32.01 -29.16
N LEU A 25 -6.17 -32.85 -28.70
CA LEU A 25 -5.79 -32.97 -27.30
C LEU A 25 -5.29 -31.58 -26.93
N GLY A 26 -6.17 -30.77 -26.33
CA GLY A 26 -5.75 -29.57 -25.61
C GLY A 26 -4.63 -30.00 -24.65
N ALA A 27 -3.43 -29.54 -24.90
CA ALA A 27 -2.34 -29.73 -23.95
C ALA A 27 -2.86 -29.34 -22.57
N PRO A 28 -2.66 -30.19 -21.54
CA PRO A 28 -3.01 -29.78 -20.19
C PRO A 28 -2.23 -28.49 -19.90
N THR A 29 -2.95 -27.39 -19.74
CA THR A 29 -2.39 -26.19 -19.13
C THR A 29 -1.91 -26.67 -17.76
N LEU A 30 -0.61 -26.87 -17.63
CA LEU A 30 0.02 -27.07 -16.33
C LEU A 30 -0.37 -25.85 -15.50
N LEU A 31 -1.37 -26.03 -14.64
CA LEU A 31 -1.62 -25.06 -13.55
C LEU A 31 -0.32 -25.00 -12.78
N ARG A 32 0.50 -23.99 -13.07
CA ARG A 32 1.69 -23.72 -12.29
C ARG A 32 1.20 -23.40 -10.90
N ALA A 33 1.62 -24.17 -9.90
CA ALA A 33 1.26 -23.91 -8.52
C ALA A 33 1.62 -22.47 -8.20
N GLN A 34 0.63 -21.67 -7.79
CA GLN A 34 0.83 -20.28 -7.41
C GLN A 34 1.56 -20.24 -6.06
N THR A 35 2.44 -19.28 -5.91
CA THR A 35 3.10 -19.00 -4.63
C THR A 35 2.15 -18.18 -3.77
N ALA A 36 1.71 -18.74 -2.65
CA ALA A 36 0.90 -18.03 -1.67
C ALA A 36 1.75 -16.97 -0.96
N VAL A 37 1.28 -15.72 -0.95
CA VAL A 37 1.97 -14.56 -0.38
C VAL A 37 1.02 -13.74 0.46
N THR A 38 1.39 -13.48 1.71
CA THR A 38 0.70 -12.52 2.57
C THR A 38 1.33 -11.13 2.40
N PHE A 39 0.49 -10.16 2.09
CA PHE A 39 0.81 -8.75 1.97
C PHE A 39 0.20 -7.99 3.14
N ALA A 40 1.02 -7.51 4.08
CA ALA A 40 0.58 -6.75 5.25
C ALA A 40 0.49 -5.25 4.94
N VAL A 41 -0.63 -4.64 5.28
CA VAL A 41 -0.90 -3.20 5.08
C VAL A 41 -1.33 -2.53 6.39
N PRO A 42 -0.99 -1.24 6.61
CA PRO A 42 -1.23 -0.56 7.89
C PRO A 42 -2.68 -0.14 8.14
N ASN A 43 -3.59 -0.35 7.21
CA ASN A 43 -5.00 -0.02 7.35
C ASN A 43 -5.87 -0.84 6.38
N PRO A 44 -7.17 -1.01 6.64
CA PRO A 44 -8.07 -1.85 5.83
C PRO A 44 -8.68 -1.14 4.60
N SER A 45 -8.36 0.12 4.33
CA SER A 45 -8.93 0.87 3.20
C SER A 45 -8.50 0.25 1.86
N ALA A 46 -9.45 -0.31 1.11
CA ALA A 46 -9.16 -0.87 -0.21
C ALA A 46 -8.73 0.22 -1.21
N LEU A 47 -9.30 1.41 -1.11
CA LEU A 47 -8.96 2.54 -1.99
C LEU A 47 -7.54 3.06 -1.74
N THR A 48 -7.03 3.00 -0.51
CA THR A 48 -5.61 3.27 -0.25
C THR A 48 -4.70 2.27 -0.98
N TRP A 49 -5.12 1.02 -1.14
CA TRP A 49 -4.35 -0.03 -1.84
C TRP A 49 -4.90 -0.29 -3.25
N LEU A 50 -5.46 0.73 -3.88
CA LEU A 50 -6.12 0.70 -5.17
C LEU A 50 -5.38 -0.09 -6.27
N PRO A 51 -4.07 0.12 -6.55
CA PRO A 51 -3.39 -0.65 -7.60
C PRO A 51 -3.25 -2.14 -7.26
N TYR A 52 -3.18 -2.48 -5.98
CA TYR A 52 -3.16 -3.88 -5.54
C TYR A 52 -4.49 -4.57 -5.85
N TRP A 53 -5.63 -3.96 -5.48
CA TRP A 53 -6.94 -4.54 -5.72
C TRP A 53 -7.27 -4.64 -7.20
N VAL A 54 -6.83 -3.66 -7.99
CA VAL A 54 -6.90 -3.74 -9.46
C VAL A 54 -6.05 -4.89 -9.97
N ALA A 55 -4.81 -5.04 -9.51
CA ALA A 55 -3.94 -6.13 -9.95
C ALA A 55 -4.48 -7.52 -9.56
N VAL A 56 -5.16 -7.64 -8.42
CA VAL A 56 -5.89 -8.86 -8.03
C VAL A 56 -7.07 -9.10 -8.98
N GLY A 57 -7.93 -8.09 -9.17
CA GLY A 57 -9.16 -8.22 -9.94
C GLY A 57 -8.94 -8.42 -11.44
N GLU A 58 -7.88 -7.84 -12.00
CA GLU A 58 -7.47 -8.06 -13.41
C GLU A 58 -6.63 -9.33 -13.59
N GLY A 59 -6.28 -10.04 -12.50
CA GLY A 59 -5.50 -11.27 -12.56
C GLY A 59 -3.99 -11.08 -12.78
N TYR A 60 -3.46 -9.86 -12.66
CA TYR A 60 -2.05 -9.57 -12.94
C TYR A 60 -1.10 -10.33 -12.02
N PHE A 61 -1.44 -10.50 -10.74
CA PHE A 61 -0.66 -11.33 -9.82
C PHE A 61 -0.73 -12.81 -10.18
N ALA A 62 -1.91 -13.29 -10.59
CA ALA A 62 -2.08 -14.69 -11.00
C ALA A 62 -1.25 -15.02 -12.24
N GLU A 63 -1.14 -14.10 -13.21
CA GLU A 63 -0.29 -14.23 -14.39
C GLU A 63 1.21 -14.34 -14.03
N GLU A 64 1.63 -13.66 -12.96
CA GLU A 64 3.00 -13.77 -12.40
C GLU A 64 3.17 -15.01 -11.50
N GLY A 65 2.13 -15.83 -11.33
CA GLY A 65 2.13 -17.04 -10.52
C GLY A 65 2.08 -16.77 -9.01
N LEU A 66 1.48 -15.66 -8.59
CA LEU A 66 1.28 -15.27 -7.19
C LEU A 66 -0.19 -15.40 -6.81
N GLU A 67 -0.43 -15.98 -5.63
CA GLU A 67 -1.72 -15.96 -4.96
C GLU A 67 -1.62 -15.03 -3.75
N LEU A 68 -2.24 -13.87 -3.80
CA LEU A 68 -2.09 -12.81 -2.82
C LEU A 68 -3.22 -12.82 -1.78
N ARG A 69 -2.82 -12.72 -0.51
CA ARG A 69 -3.70 -12.43 0.61
C ARG A 69 -3.26 -11.10 1.23
N LEU A 70 -4.14 -10.11 1.22
CA LEU A 70 -3.93 -8.87 1.96
C LEU A 70 -4.33 -9.08 3.42
N GLU A 71 -3.50 -8.62 4.35
CA GLU A 71 -3.76 -8.59 5.77
C GLU A 71 -3.60 -7.16 6.30
N ALA A 72 -4.69 -6.59 6.78
CA ALA A 72 -4.67 -5.26 7.38
C ALA A 72 -4.32 -5.37 8.86
N VAL A 73 -3.37 -4.56 9.30
CA VAL A 73 -2.92 -4.41 10.68
C VAL A 73 -2.92 -2.94 11.08
N ASP A 74 -2.74 -2.63 12.36
CA ASP A 74 -2.79 -1.26 12.84
C ASP A 74 -1.41 -0.59 12.72
N GLY A 75 -1.23 0.25 11.71
CA GLY A 75 -0.06 1.10 11.53
C GLY A 75 1.17 0.40 10.97
N SER A 76 2.17 1.20 10.59
CA SER A 76 3.39 0.74 9.93
C SER A 76 4.27 -0.13 10.84
N SER A 77 4.28 0.12 12.15
CA SER A 77 5.05 -0.70 13.10
C SER A 77 4.51 -2.12 13.18
N SER A 78 3.19 -2.30 13.16
CA SER A 78 2.57 -3.63 13.14
C SER A 78 2.84 -4.37 11.83
N VAL A 79 2.90 -3.66 10.69
CA VAL A 79 3.34 -4.23 9.40
C VAL A 79 4.76 -4.80 9.52
N LEU A 80 5.70 -4.01 10.04
CA LEU A 80 7.09 -4.40 10.21
C LEU A 80 7.26 -5.56 11.19
N GLN A 81 6.44 -5.60 12.26
CA GLN A 81 6.41 -6.72 13.21
C GLN A 81 5.88 -8.00 12.54
N ALA A 82 4.81 -7.92 11.75
CA ALA A 82 4.27 -9.06 11.02
C ALA A 82 5.30 -9.64 10.03
N MET A 83 6.04 -8.77 9.34
CA MET A 83 7.15 -9.19 8.46
C MET A 83 8.27 -9.86 9.26
N ALA A 84 8.73 -9.25 10.35
CA ALA A 84 9.81 -9.81 11.19
C ALA A 84 9.43 -11.13 11.84
N ALA A 85 8.14 -11.34 12.14
CA ALA A 85 7.60 -12.60 12.65
C ALA A 85 7.37 -13.66 11.56
N GLY A 86 7.62 -13.36 10.28
CA GLY A 86 7.37 -14.26 9.14
C GLY A 86 5.90 -14.46 8.81
N GLN A 87 4.99 -13.65 9.36
CA GLN A 87 3.56 -13.71 9.10
C GLN A 87 3.20 -13.09 7.74
N ALA A 88 4.01 -12.14 7.28
CA ALA A 88 3.88 -11.52 5.97
C ALA A 88 5.22 -11.54 5.23
N GLN A 89 5.19 -11.88 3.95
CA GLN A 89 6.36 -11.88 3.07
C GLN A 89 6.65 -10.49 2.51
N ILE A 90 5.61 -9.70 2.35
CA ILE A 90 5.65 -8.32 1.82
C ILE A 90 4.86 -7.44 2.77
N GLY A 91 5.31 -6.21 2.95
CA GLY A 91 4.58 -5.21 3.76
C GLY A 91 4.58 -3.84 3.10
N ALA A 92 3.66 -2.99 3.56
CA ALA A 92 3.54 -1.62 3.10
C ALA A 92 3.74 -0.58 4.22
N PRO A 93 4.91 -0.53 4.86
CA PRO A 93 5.20 0.47 5.87
C PRO A 93 5.44 1.86 5.24
N GLY A 94 5.40 2.89 6.08
CA GLY A 94 5.92 4.21 5.73
C GLY A 94 7.45 4.28 5.86
N PRO A 95 8.10 5.30 5.26
CA PRO A 95 9.56 5.44 5.29
C PRO A 95 10.10 5.70 6.70
N GLY A 96 9.48 6.55 7.51
CA GLY A 96 9.93 6.83 8.88
C GLY A 96 9.98 5.59 9.78
N PRO A 97 8.89 4.83 9.93
CA PRO A 97 8.90 3.54 10.62
C PRO A 97 9.92 2.54 10.07
N THR A 98 10.17 2.53 8.74
CA THR A 98 11.20 1.69 8.11
C THR A 98 12.60 2.06 8.58
N LEU A 99 12.94 3.37 8.64
CA LEU A 99 14.19 3.86 9.21
C LEU A 99 14.34 3.42 10.67
N GLY A 100 13.28 3.57 11.47
CA GLY A 100 13.28 3.14 12.86
C GLY A 100 13.45 1.62 13.05
N ALA A 101 12.91 0.80 12.15
CA ALA A 101 13.12 -0.65 12.17
C ALA A 101 14.58 -0.98 11.82
N ARG A 102 15.16 -0.35 10.81
CA ARG A 102 16.58 -0.51 10.42
C ARG A 102 17.52 -0.12 11.56
N SER A 103 17.25 0.98 12.28
CA SER A 103 18.08 1.39 13.41
C SER A 103 18.11 0.37 14.56
N ARG A 104 17.07 -0.44 14.68
CA ARG A 104 16.97 -1.56 15.63
C ARG A 104 17.49 -2.90 15.09
N GLY A 105 18.11 -2.91 13.90
CA GLY A 105 18.72 -4.09 13.30
C GLY A 105 17.76 -5.01 12.53
N VAL A 106 16.52 -4.56 12.24
CA VAL A 106 15.64 -5.30 11.34
C VAL A 106 16.15 -5.15 9.90
N ASP A 107 16.31 -6.26 9.19
CA ASP A 107 16.85 -6.30 7.82
C ASP A 107 15.85 -5.90 6.73
N VAL A 108 14.92 -4.97 7.07
CA VAL A 108 13.89 -4.49 6.13
C VAL A 108 14.50 -3.59 5.06
N LYS A 109 14.07 -3.81 3.81
CA LYS A 109 14.43 -2.99 2.64
C LYS A 109 13.17 -2.50 1.95
N PHE A 110 13.08 -1.18 1.76
CA PHE A 110 12.02 -0.53 1.02
C PHE A 110 12.32 -0.64 -0.48
N LEU A 111 11.40 -1.21 -1.25
CA LEU A 111 11.65 -1.60 -2.63
C LEU A 111 10.88 -0.78 -3.64
N PHE A 112 9.68 -0.32 -3.29
CA PHE A 112 8.76 0.31 -4.23
C PHE A 112 8.09 1.51 -3.57
N ASN A 113 8.26 2.70 -4.12
CA ASN A 113 7.51 3.87 -3.72
C ASN A 113 6.13 3.84 -4.39
N LEU A 114 5.08 3.58 -3.59
CA LEU A 114 3.71 3.55 -4.09
C LEU A 114 3.11 4.95 -4.23
N TYR A 115 3.55 5.87 -3.37
CA TYR A 115 3.03 7.22 -3.26
C TYR A 115 4.14 8.26 -3.46
N PRO A 116 4.39 8.72 -4.69
CA PRO A 116 5.38 9.77 -4.98
C PRO A 116 5.12 11.09 -4.25
N LYS A 117 3.85 11.35 -3.89
CA LYS A 117 3.47 12.48 -3.03
C LYS A 117 3.06 11.95 -1.66
N SER A 118 3.26 12.75 -0.61
CA SER A 118 2.80 12.39 0.73
C SER A 118 1.31 12.08 0.72
N VAL A 119 0.95 10.94 1.27
CA VAL A 119 -0.45 10.57 1.53
C VAL A 119 -0.97 11.23 2.80
N PHE A 120 -0.06 11.72 3.64
CA PHE A 120 -0.36 12.34 4.92
C PHE A 120 -0.48 13.85 4.78
N GLY A 121 -1.33 14.42 5.62
CA GLY A 121 -1.51 15.85 5.73
C GLY A 121 -1.97 16.23 7.14
N LEU A 122 -1.75 17.51 7.49
CA LEU A 122 -2.29 18.12 8.69
C LEU A 122 -3.61 18.79 8.36
N LEU A 123 -4.69 18.30 8.98
CA LEU A 123 -6.05 18.72 8.76
C LEU A 123 -6.58 19.50 9.95
N VAL A 124 -7.28 20.60 9.70
CA VAL A 124 -8.01 21.37 10.70
C VAL A 124 -9.44 21.63 10.21
N LYS A 125 -10.37 21.95 11.10
CA LYS A 125 -11.71 22.40 10.71
C LYS A 125 -11.58 23.64 9.83
N VAL A 126 -12.43 23.80 8.81
CA VAL A 126 -12.38 24.98 7.89
C VAL A 126 -12.54 26.31 8.63
N ASP A 127 -13.25 26.33 9.75
CA ASP A 127 -13.49 27.47 10.63
C ASP A 127 -12.43 27.62 11.73
N SER A 128 -11.43 26.73 11.79
CA SER A 128 -10.31 26.81 12.72
C SER A 128 -9.51 28.10 12.51
N ALA A 129 -9.05 28.71 13.60
CA ALA A 129 -8.14 29.85 13.57
C ALA A 129 -6.75 29.47 13.04
N ALA A 130 -6.33 28.19 13.21
CA ALA A 130 -5.02 27.71 12.77
C ALA A 130 -4.92 27.75 11.24
N GLN A 131 -3.98 28.50 10.69
CA GLN A 131 -3.73 28.64 9.25
C GLN A 131 -2.48 27.88 8.81
N THR A 132 -1.56 27.64 9.74
CA THR A 132 -0.29 26.97 9.52
C THR A 132 -0.03 25.96 10.65
N PRO A 133 0.89 25.02 10.49
CA PRO A 133 1.26 24.10 11.56
C PRO A 133 1.80 24.80 12.82
N ALA A 134 2.42 25.99 12.69
CA ALA A 134 2.88 26.76 13.83
C ALA A 134 1.75 27.18 14.78
N ASP A 135 0.54 27.34 14.26
CA ASP A 135 -0.64 27.70 15.05
C ASP A 135 -1.17 26.54 15.90
N LEU A 136 -0.63 25.33 15.73
CA LEU A 136 -0.98 24.15 16.53
C LEU A 136 -0.21 24.08 17.85
N LYS A 137 0.58 25.10 18.20
CA LYS A 137 1.27 25.17 19.50
C LYS A 137 0.26 25.15 20.65
N GLY A 138 0.50 24.29 21.63
CA GLY A 138 -0.38 24.10 22.80
C GLY A 138 -1.60 23.23 22.50
N THR A 139 -1.70 22.60 21.33
CA THR A 139 -2.86 21.79 20.96
C THR A 139 -2.59 20.28 21.00
N VAL A 140 -3.68 19.51 20.93
CA VAL A 140 -3.65 18.06 20.77
C VAL A 140 -3.91 17.74 19.28
N ILE A 141 -2.99 16.98 18.68
CA ILE A 141 -3.07 16.51 17.30
C ILE A 141 -3.54 15.06 17.30
N GLY A 142 -4.70 14.81 16.72
CA GLY A 142 -5.19 13.43 16.51
C GLY A 142 -4.33 12.70 15.51
N VAL A 143 -4.13 11.40 15.72
CA VAL A 143 -3.42 10.48 14.81
C VAL A 143 -4.15 9.16 14.77
N GLY A 144 -3.96 8.38 13.71
CA GLY A 144 -4.53 7.03 13.61
C GLY A 144 -3.97 6.12 14.69
N THR A 145 -2.64 5.99 14.75
CA THR A 145 -1.91 5.19 15.75
C THR A 145 -0.74 5.99 16.36
N ALA A 146 -0.29 5.59 17.54
CA ALA A 146 0.79 6.30 18.24
C ALA A 146 2.15 6.22 17.53
N ASP A 147 2.34 5.24 16.67
CA ASP A 147 3.59 4.93 15.98
C ASP A 147 3.41 4.79 14.44
N GLY A 148 2.35 5.38 13.93
CA GLY A 148 2.04 5.44 12.52
C GLY A 148 3.03 6.31 11.71
N ALA A 149 2.95 6.20 10.39
CA ALA A 149 3.80 7.00 9.50
C ALA A 149 3.43 8.49 9.54
N GLU A 150 2.16 8.80 9.78
CA GLU A 150 1.64 10.16 9.97
C GLU A 150 2.27 10.87 11.18
N VAL A 151 2.60 10.13 12.24
CA VAL A 151 3.30 10.67 13.43
C VAL A 151 4.70 11.13 13.04
N SER A 152 5.46 10.28 12.34
CA SER A 152 6.80 10.62 11.87
C SER A 152 6.78 11.81 10.92
N PHE A 153 5.82 11.85 10.00
CA PHE A 153 5.60 12.94 9.06
C PHE A 153 5.31 14.26 9.79
N THR A 154 4.40 14.24 10.76
CA THR A 154 4.04 15.44 11.53
C THR A 154 5.18 15.93 12.41
N LYS A 155 5.91 15.01 13.06
CA LYS A 155 7.10 15.38 13.84
C LYS A 155 8.14 16.10 13.01
N ALA A 156 8.35 15.68 11.77
CA ALA A 156 9.24 16.38 10.84
C ALA A 156 8.84 17.86 10.68
N ILE A 157 7.57 18.12 10.37
CA ILE A 157 7.05 19.48 10.20
C ILE A 157 7.21 20.31 11.48
N MET A 158 6.82 19.75 12.62
CA MET A 158 6.86 20.46 13.90
C MET A 158 8.29 20.75 14.36
N THR A 159 9.22 19.82 14.12
CA THR A 159 10.64 20.00 14.46
C THR A 159 11.29 21.12 13.66
N ASP A 160 10.99 21.23 12.36
CA ASP A 160 11.49 22.33 11.52
C ASP A 160 10.95 23.70 11.96
N LEU A 161 9.80 23.72 12.65
CA LEU A 161 9.23 24.90 13.29
C LEU A 161 9.79 25.14 14.70
N GLY A 162 10.75 24.32 15.15
CA GLY A 162 11.34 24.41 16.49
C GLY A 162 10.39 23.97 17.61
N MET A 163 9.35 23.19 17.30
CA MET A 163 8.36 22.71 18.27
C MET A 163 8.71 21.30 18.74
N VAL A 164 8.49 21.05 20.04
CA VAL A 164 8.86 19.81 20.73
C VAL A 164 7.60 19.04 21.14
N ASP A 165 7.52 17.77 20.74
CA ASP A 165 6.48 16.83 21.16
C ASP A 165 6.47 16.67 22.69
N GLY A 166 5.29 16.64 23.27
CA GLY A 166 5.07 16.59 24.72
C GLY A 166 5.28 17.93 25.46
N THR A 167 5.75 18.98 24.76
CA THR A 167 5.96 20.31 25.31
C THR A 167 5.15 21.38 24.60
N ASP A 168 5.30 21.47 23.28
CA ASP A 168 4.65 22.48 22.45
C ASP A 168 3.36 21.95 21.80
N TYR A 169 3.22 20.65 21.66
CA TYR A 169 2.03 19.93 21.20
C TYR A 169 2.06 18.50 21.73
N THR A 170 0.95 17.77 21.60
CA THR A 170 0.89 16.32 21.94
C THR A 170 0.12 15.55 20.88
N PHE A 171 0.44 14.28 20.72
CA PHE A 171 -0.36 13.36 19.89
C PHE A 171 -1.39 12.62 20.73
N LEU A 172 -2.58 12.42 20.17
CA LEU A 172 -3.62 11.57 20.72
C LEU A 172 -4.04 10.52 19.67
N PRO A 173 -3.75 9.24 19.89
CA PRO A 173 -4.27 8.17 19.05
C PRO A 173 -5.80 8.11 19.14
N VAL A 174 -6.49 8.41 18.06
CA VAL A 174 -7.95 8.46 17.99
C VAL A 174 -8.52 7.49 16.96
N GLY A 175 -7.65 6.67 16.34
CA GLY A 175 -8.00 5.80 15.23
C GLY A 175 -8.19 6.55 13.92
N ASP A 176 -8.54 5.79 12.88
CA ASP A 176 -8.69 6.31 11.53
C ASP A 176 -10.16 6.63 11.21
N GLY A 177 -10.37 7.46 10.21
CA GLY A 177 -11.67 7.69 9.59
C GLY A 177 -12.81 8.01 10.57
N GLY A 178 -13.79 7.13 10.68
CA GLY A 178 -14.97 7.34 11.50
C GLY A 178 -14.70 7.51 12.99
N THR A 179 -13.67 6.87 13.53
CA THR A 179 -13.25 6.98 14.93
C THR A 179 -12.65 8.37 15.19
N ALA A 180 -11.80 8.84 14.28
CA ALA A 180 -11.25 10.20 14.33
C ALA A 180 -12.36 11.28 14.26
N ALA A 181 -13.44 11.01 13.49
CA ALA A 181 -14.59 11.93 13.44
C ALA A 181 -15.21 12.17 14.83
N VAL A 182 -15.31 11.12 15.64
CA VAL A 182 -15.85 11.23 17.00
C VAL A 182 -14.97 12.12 17.89
N ALA A 183 -13.66 12.02 17.78
CA ALA A 183 -12.72 12.86 18.53
C ALA A 183 -12.86 14.35 18.17
N PHE A 184 -13.02 14.67 16.87
CA PHE A 184 -13.33 16.04 16.43
C PHE A 184 -14.66 16.56 16.97
N LEU A 185 -15.70 15.71 16.93
CA LEU A 185 -17.05 16.10 17.41
C LEU A 185 -17.10 16.33 18.92
N ARG A 186 -16.19 15.71 19.66
CA ARG A 186 -16.06 15.89 21.12
C ARG A 186 -15.04 16.97 21.51
N ASP A 187 -14.46 17.64 20.51
CA ASP A 187 -13.39 18.63 20.72
C ASP A 187 -12.17 18.05 21.51
N GLU A 188 -11.96 16.73 21.41
CA GLU A 188 -10.79 16.05 21.97
C GLU A 188 -9.52 16.40 21.19
N VAL A 189 -9.67 16.72 19.89
CA VAL A 189 -8.59 17.15 19.00
C VAL A 189 -9.03 18.37 18.20
N GLY A 190 -8.10 19.32 18.00
CA GLY A 190 -8.32 20.50 17.16
C GLY A 190 -7.77 20.35 15.74
N SER A 191 -6.92 19.35 15.53
CA SER A 191 -6.29 19.00 14.27
C SER A 191 -6.10 17.49 14.17
N TYR A 192 -5.88 17.00 12.96
CA TYR A 192 -5.64 15.59 12.72
C TYR A 192 -4.53 15.41 11.68
N ALA A 193 -3.56 14.58 12.01
CA ALA A 193 -2.54 14.12 11.08
C ALA A 193 -2.99 12.76 10.54
N GLY A 194 -3.39 12.72 9.29
CA GLY A 194 -3.92 11.49 8.68
C GLY A 194 -3.73 11.43 7.19
N ALA A 195 -4.15 10.32 6.62
CA ALA A 195 -4.07 10.09 5.19
C ALA A 195 -5.23 10.77 4.43
N VAL A 196 -5.10 10.85 3.11
CA VAL A 196 -6.17 11.37 2.24
C VAL A 196 -7.46 10.56 2.37
N SER A 197 -7.38 9.28 2.72
CA SER A 197 -8.53 8.43 3.03
C SER A 197 -9.30 8.95 4.23
N ASP A 198 -8.59 9.33 5.28
CA ASP A 198 -9.21 9.87 6.50
C ASP A 198 -9.91 11.18 6.22
N ALA A 199 -9.28 12.07 5.45
CA ALA A 199 -9.89 13.34 5.05
C ALA A 199 -11.23 13.12 4.32
N ALA A 200 -11.30 12.17 3.40
CA ALA A 200 -12.53 11.85 2.67
C ALA A 200 -13.62 11.28 3.59
N ILE A 201 -13.25 10.37 4.49
CA ILE A 201 -14.18 9.77 5.47
C ILE A 201 -14.69 10.84 6.45
N LEU A 202 -13.81 11.70 6.96
CA LEU A 202 -14.17 12.78 7.87
C LEU A 202 -15.14 13.75 7.18
N ALA A 203 -14.88 14.10 5.91
CA ALA A 203 -15.79 14.93 5.11
C ALA A 203 -17.17 14.29 4.94
N SER A 204 -17.24 12.98 4.67
CA SER A 204 -18.51 12.26 4.56
C SER A 204 -19.31 12.23 5.87
N ARG A 205 -18.65 12.42 7.01
CA ARG A 205 -19.27 12.53 8.34
C ARG A 205 -19.66 13.96 8.70
N GLY A 206 -19.60 14.89 7.73
CA GLY A 206 -19.97 16.28 7.89
C GLY A 206 -18.89 17.16 8.51
N LEU A 207 -17.68 16.68 8.63
CA LEU A 207 -16.54 17.44 9.09
C LEU A 207 -15.88 18.15 7.90
N ASN A 208 -16.14 19.43 7.75
CA ASN A 208 -15.48 20.24 6.73
C ASN A 208 -14.05 20.55 7.22
N LEU A 209 -13.08 19.91 6.61
CA LEU A 209 -11.67 20.07 6.94
C LEU A 209 -10.92 20.77 5.81
N ARG A 210 -9.83 21.44 6.16
CA ARG A 210 -8.83 21.95 5.22
C ARG A 210 -7.44 21.50 5.64
N GLU A 211 -6.59 21.32 4.65
CA GLU A 211 -5.19 20.97 4.85
C GLU A 211 -4.36 22.23 5.13
N ILE A 212 -3.44 22.12 6.10
CA ILE A 212 -2.47 23.16 6.46
C ILE A 212 -1.02 22.65 6.32
N THR A 213 -0.82 21.53 5.65
CA THR A 213 0.52 20.95 5.39
C THR A 213 1.34 21.91 4.53
N PRO A 214 2.59 22.25 4.93
CA PRO A 214 3.45 23.05 4.08
C PRO A 214 3.80 22.31 2.80
N GLU A 215 3.84 23.01 1.65
CA GLU A 215 4.07 22.43 0.34
C GLU A 215 5.37 21.62 0.25
N ALA A 216 6.43 22.06 0.93
CA ALA A 216 7.71 21.36 0.99
C ALA A 216 7.60 19.91 1.49
N TYR A 217 6.62 19.60 2.36
CA TYR A 217 6.41 18.26 2.92
C TYR A 217 5.48 17.40 2.05
N LEU A 218 4.72 17.99 1.14
CA LEU A 218 3.93 17.23 0.18
C LEU A 218 4.80 16.46 -0.82
N GLY A 219 6.07 16.86 -0.98
CA GLY A 219 7.07 16.12 -1.76
C GLY A 219 7.65 14.88 -1.05
N PHE A 220 7.41 14.69 0.24
CA PHE A 220 7.83 13.47 0.94
C PHE A 220 6.94 12.30 0.48
N PHE A 221 7.56 11.20 0.09
CA PHE A 221 6.79 10.04 -0.33
C PHE A 221 6.14 9.32 0.85
N GLY A 222 5.00 8.67 0.57
CA GLY A 222 4.21 7.96 1.57
C GLY A 222 4.58 6.49 1.72
N ASN A 223 3.57 5.66 2.01
CA ASN A 223 3.75 4.22 2.12
C ASN A 223 4.24 3.61 0.81
N GLY A 224 5.00 2.53 0.95
CA GLY A 224 5.51 1.77 -0.19
C GLY A 224 5.72 0.31 0.17
N ILE A 225 6.24 -0.45 -0.76
CA ILE A 225 6.43 -1.89 -0.59
C ILE A 225 7.81 -2.18 -0.05
N ALA A 226 7.85 -3.00 1.01
CA ALA A 226 9.07 -3.44 1.65
C ALA A 226 9.10 -4.96 1.82
N MET A 227 10.30 -5.51 1.88
CA MET A 227 10.57 -6.92 2.22
C MET A 227 11.77 -6.98 3.17
N LEU A 228 11.89 -8.08 3.92
CA LEU A 228 13.14 -8.38 4.62
C LEU A 228 14.20 -8.87 3.61
N GLU A 229 15.47 -8.49 3.79
CA GLU A 229 16.56 -8.97 2.94
C GLU A 229 16.68 -10.50 3.00
N SER A 230 16.46 -11.08 4.19
CA SER A 230 16.37 -12.52 4.39
C SER A 230 15.26 -13.18 3.57
N GLN A 231 14.07 -12.53 3.48
CA GLN A 231 12.97 -12.98 2.65
C GLN A 231 13.28 -12.84 1.16
N MET A 232 13.92 -11.75 0.73
CA MET A 232 14.37 -11.57 -0.66
C MET A 232 15.35 -12.65 -1.08
N ALA A 233 16.28 -13.02 -0.20
CA ALA A 233 17.22 -14.10 -0.45
C ALA A 233 16.55 -15.48 -0.55
N ALA A 234 15.52 -15.73 0.28
CA ALA A 234 14.76 -16.98 0.27
C ALA A 234 13.82 -17.11 -0.94
N THR A 235 13.30 -15.99 -1.45
CA THR A 235 12.35 -15.95 -2.57
C THR A 235 12.72 -14.85 -3.58
N PRO A 236 13.83 -14.99 -4.33
CA PRO A 236 14.38 -13.92 -5.17
C PRO A 236 13.44 -13.44 -6.28
N ASP A 237 12.51 -14.30 -6.72
CA ASP A 237 11.53 -13.96 -7.76
C ASP A 237 10.34 -13.14 -7.22
N LEU A 238 10.14 -13.03 -5.91
CA LEU A 238 8.93 -12.46 -5.34
C LEU A 238 8.83 -10.96 -5.60
N ALA A 239 9.88 -10.18 -5.29
CA ALA A 239 9.89 -8.74 -5.52
C ALA A 239 9.73 -8.37 -7.00
N PRO A 240 10.48 -9.01 -7.96
CA PRO A 240 10.27 -8.78 -9.39
C PRO A 240 8.82 -9.02 -9.84
N LYS A 241 8.22 -10.16 -9.47
CA LYS A 241 6.87 -10.53 -9.87
C LYS A 241 5.80 -9.63 -9.27
N PHE A 242 5.91 -9.35 -7.95
CA PHE A 242 4.96 -8.50 -7.24
C PHE A 242 4.95 -7.09 -7.82
N GLY A 243 6.12 -6.46 -7.96
CA GLY A 243 6.21 -5.09 -8.47
C GLY A 243 5.75 -4.96 -9.92
N LYS A 244 6.02 -5.96 -10.78
CA LYS A 244 5.54 -5.96 -12.17
C LYS A 244 4.02 -5.99 -12.24
N ALA A 245 3.35 -6.84 -11.45
CA ALA A 245 1.90 -6.86 -11.37
C ALA A 245 1.34 -5.55 -10.80
N LEU A 246 1.98 -4.99 -9.77
CA LEU A 246 1.58 -3.74 -9.15
C LEU A 246 1.70 -2.55 -10.11
N VAL A 247 2.75 -2.48 -10.93
CA VAL A 247 2.94 -1.44 -11.97
C VAL A 247 1.82 -1.51 -13.02
N ARG A 248 1.39 -2.71 -13.39
CA ARG A 248 0.23 -2.87 -14.28
C ARG A 248 -1.04 -2.31 -13.63
N GLY A 249 -1.25 -2.55 -12.34
CA GLY A 249 -2.34 -1.96 -11.55
C GLY A 249 -2.26 -0.43 -11.53
N LEU A 250 -1.08 0.16 -11.31
CA LEU A 250 -0.87 1.61 -11.36
C LEU A 250 -1.18 2.20 -12.74
N ARG A 251 -0.71 1.56 -13.82
CA ARG A 251 -1.01 1.99 -15.20
C ARG A 251 -2.51 1.91 -15.50
N PHE A 252 -3.20 0.90 -14.98
CA PHE A 252 -4.64 0.76 -15.13
C PHE A 252 -5.40 1.90 -14.46
N VAL A 253 -5.06 2.26 -13.22
CA VAL A 253 -5.73 3.34 -12.49
C VAL A 253 -5.36 4.74 -12.98
N ALA A 254 -4.24 4.87 -13.69
CA ALA A 254 -3.83 6.14 -14.31
C ALA A 254 -4.71 6.54 -15.51
N ASP A 255 -5.43 5.57 -16.12
CA ASP A 255 -6.38 5.84 -17.18
C ASP A 255 -7.78 6.15 -16.58
N PRO A 256 -8.29 7.39 -16.72
CA PRO A 256 -9.60 7.77 -16.18
C PRO A 256 -10.78 6.92 -16.70
N ALA A 257 -10.64 6.30 -17.87
CA ALA A 257 -11.67 5.42 -18.44
C ALA A 257 -11.88 4.15 -17.58
N ASN A 258 -10.90 3.78 -16.76
CA ASN A 258 -10.97 2.58 -15.92
C ASN A 258 -11.53 2.84 -14.52
N LYS A 259 -11.88 4.08 -14.17
CA LYS A 259 -12.28 4.47 -12.79
C LYS A 259 -13.38 3.59 -12.22
N GLU A 260 -14.48 3.38 -12.96
CA GLU A 260 -15.61 2.56 -12.48
C GLU A 260 -15.18 1.11 -12.22
N LYS A 261 -14.36 0.54 -13.10
CA LYS A 261 -13.87 -0.83 -12.94
C LYS A 261 -12.89 -0.95 -11.77
N ALA A 262 -12.02 0.04 -11.59
CA ALA A 262 -11.10 0.10 -10.45
C ALA A 262 -11.84 0.21 -9.11
N LEU A 263 -12.88 1.05 -9.05
CA LEU A 263 -13.78 1.15 -7.88
C LEU A 263 -14.46 -0.20 -7.58
N ALA A 264 -14.91 -0.92 -8.61
CA ALA A 264 -15.52 -2.24 -8.45
C ALA A 264 -14.53 -3.27 -7.87
N HIS A 265 -13.25 -3.24 -8.29
CA HIS A 265 -12.22 -4.09 -7.71
C HIS A 265 -11.94 -3.77 -6.24
N CYS A 266 -11.89 -2.48 -5.87
CA CYS A 266 -11.76 -2.08 -4.48
C CYS A 266 -12.96 -2.49 -3.64
N ALA A 267 -14.19 -2.33 -4.17
CA ALA A 267 -15.40 -2.77 -3.49
C ALA A 267 -15.44 -4.30 -3.26
N ALA A 268 -14.84 -5.09 -4.15
CA ALA A 268 -14.67 -6.53 -3.92
C ALA A 268 -13.69 -6.83 -2.77
N GLY A 269 -12.67 -5.97 -2.58
CA GLY A 269 -11.70 -6.09 -1.49
C GLY A 269 -12.25 -5.60 -0.13
N ASN A 270 -13.01 -4.50 -0.15
CA ASN A 270 -13.68 -3.94 1.02
C ASN A 270 -15.08 -3.43 0.62
N PRO A 271 -16.11 -4.30 0.68
CA PRO A 271 -17.48 -3.91 0.30
C PRO A 271 -18.03 -2.74 1.12
N GLN A 272 -17.69 -2.66 2.41
CA GLN A 272 -18.17 -1.59 3.27
C GLN A 272 -17.65 -0.21 2.85
N GLU A 273 -16.42 -0.12 2.36
CA GLU A 273 -15.86 1.11 1.81
C GLU A 273 -16.42 1.41 0.42
N GLY A 274 -16.58 0.38 -0.42
CA GLY A 274 -17.10 0.51 -1.79
C GLY A 274 -18.53 1.03 -1.88
N GLU A 275 -19.35 0.80 -0.84
CA GLU A 275 -20.73 1.28 -0.76
C GLU A 275 -20.85 2.73 -0.27
N GLN A 276 -19.75 3.38 0.10
CA GLN A 276 -19.77 4.74 0.65
C GLN A 276 -19.81 5.81 -0.45
N ASP A 277 -20.58 6.84 -0.23
CA ASP A 277 -20.72 7.99 -1.15
C ASP A 277 -19.39 8.73 -1.39
N TYR A 278 -18.45 8.64 -0.46
CA TYR A 278 -17.12 9.25 -0.59
C TYR A 278 -16.15 8.45 -1.47
N ALA A 279 -16.44 7.20 -1.81
CA ALA A 279 -15.51 6.34 -2.55
C ALA A 279 -14.99 6.95 -3.87
N PRO A 280 -15.82 7.62 -4.70
CA PRO A 280 -15.33 8.25 -5.92
C PRO A 280 -14.39 9.44 -5.68
N SER A 281 -14.61 10.24 -4.63
CA SER A 281 -13.75 11.37 -4.28
C SER A 281 -12.44 10.92 -3.63
N LEU A 282 -12.51 9.88 -2.80
CA LEU A 282 -11.33 9.23 -2.24
C LEU A 282 -10.45 8.64 -3.35
N TYR A 283 -11.05 7.96 -4.33
CA TYR A 283 -10.33 7.47 -5.51
C TYR A 283 -9.52 8.59 -6.17
N ASP A 284 -10.15 9.72 -6.47
CA ASP A 284 -9.47 10.85 -7.12
C ASP A 284 -8.31 11.40 -6.27
N GLY A 285 -8.52 11.50 -4.96
CA GLY A 285 -7.48 11.91 -4.00
C GLY A 285 -6.29 10.95 -3.98
N VAL A 286 -6.56 9.65 -3.93
CA VAL A 286 -5.53 8.60 -3.94
C VAL A 286 -4.76 8.60 -5.26
N VAL A 287 -5.43 8.63 -6.40
CA VAL A 287 -4.78 8.68 -7.73
C VAL A 287 -3.91 9.93 -7.86
N ASN A 288 -4.36 11.07 -7.37
CA ASN A 288 -3.55 12.29 -7.35
C ASN A 288 -2.22 12.08 -6.58
N ARG A 289 -2.27 11.43 -5.42
CA ARG A 289 -1.05 11.15 -4.61
C ARG A 289 -0.14 10.10 -5.26
N MET A 290 -0.70 9.21 -6.06
CA MET A 290 0.06 8.21 -6.85
C MET A 290 0.64 8.79 -8.15
N THR A 291 0.19 9.96 -8.59
CA THR A 291 0.70 10.63 -9.79
C THR A 291 2.12 11.15 -9.56
N PRO A 292 3.11 10.77 -10.39
CA PRO A 292 4.49 11.21 -10.23
C PRO A 292 4.63 12.75 -10.27
N THR A 293 5.54 13.28 -9.47
CA THR A 293 6.04 14.66 -9.55
C THR A 293 7.26 14.72 -10.46
N ASP A 294 7.77 15.92 -10.73
CA ASP A 294 8.93 16.14 -11.64
C ASP A 294 10.16 15.30 -11.25
N ALA A 295 10.40 15.10 -9.95
CA ALA A 295 11.51 14.28 -9.45
C ALA A 295 11.42 12.78 -9.88
N PHE A 296 10.24 12.31 -10.25
CA PHE A 296 9.98 10.93 -10.64
C PHE A 296 9.74 10.74 -12.14
N ILE A 297 9.59 11.82 -12.90
CA ILE A 297 9.33 11.75 -14.34
C ILE A 297 10.49 11.04 -15.05
N GLY A 298 10.14 10.02 -15.84
CA GLY A 298 11.10 9.22 -16.60
C GLY A 298 11.83 8.14 -15.81
N GLN A 299 11.64 8.06 -14.47
CA GLN A 299 12.30 7.06 -13.64
C GLN A 299 11.51 5.73 -13.55
N GLY A 300 10.23 5.76 -13.87
CA GLY A 300 9.32 4.61 -13.75
C GLY A 300 8.65 4.51 -12.37
N HIS A 301 7.55 3.74 -12.34
CA HIS A 301 6.83 3.47 -11.10
C HIS A 301 7.71 2.71 -10.10
N GLY A 302 7.59 3.07 -8.86
CA GLY A 302 8.33 2.45 -7.76
C GLY A 302 9.67 3.11 -7.44
N TYR A 303 10.14 4.04 -8.29
CA TYR A 303 11.41 4.73 -8.07
C TYR A 303 11.41 5.53 -6.77
N GLN A 304 12.57 5.59 -6.14
CA GLN A 304 12.80 6.24 -4.85
C GLN A 304 14.01 7.18 -4.99
N PRO A 305 13.78 8.52 -5.01
CA PRO A 305 14.87 9.48 -5.08
C PRO A 305 15.77 9.39 -3.85
N PRO A 306 17.11 9.23 -4.01
CA PRO A 306 18.04 9.19 -2.87
C PRO A 306 17.98 10.45 -1.99
N GLU A 307 17.78 11.62 -2.61
CA GLU A 307 17.65 12.90 -1.91
C GLU A 307 16.42 12.97 -1.02
N HIS A 308 15.32 12.30 -1.38
CA HIS A 308 14.12 12.22 -0.52
C HIS A 308 14.39 11.30 0.68
N TRP A 309 15.10 10.18 0.51
CA TRP A 309 15.53 9.36 1.62
C TRP A 309 16.45 10.10 2.58
N GLN A 310 17.38 10.91 2.05
CA GLN A 310 18.25 11.73 2.89
C GLN A 310 17.44 12.75 3.69
N ALA A 311 16.50 13.47 3.04
CA ALA A 311 15.66 14.45 3.71
C ALA A 311 14.79 13.83 4.83
N ILE A 312 14.17 12.67 4.57
CA ILE A 312 13.36 11.95 5.57
C ILE A 312 14.23 11.47 6.72
N HIS A 313 15.42 10.93 6.43
CA HIS A 313 16.37 10.48 7.43
C HIS A 313 16.85 11.64 8.33
N ASP A 314 17.28 12.75 7.73
CA ASP A 314 17.76 13.91 8.48
C ASP A 314 16.65 14.49 9.38
N SER A 315 15.45 14.55 8.86
CA SER A 315 14.26 14.94 9.63
C SER A 315 13.97 13.99 10.79
N ALA A 316 14.10 12.67 10.57
CA ALA A 316 13.91 11.66 11.62
C ALA A 316 14.95 11.79 12.73
N VAL A 317 16.21 12.13 12.41
CA VAL A 317 17.26 12.41 13.39
C VAL A 317 16.97 13.72 14.13
N ALA A 318 16.64 14.77 13.40
CA ALA A 318 16.36 16.09 13.99
C ALA A 318 15.17 16.05 14.96
N SER A 319 14.12 15.28 14.64
CA SER A 319 12.92 15.11 15.46
C SER A 319 13.10 14.12 16.62
N GLY A 320 14.26 13.45 16.73
CA GLY A 320 14.47 12.39 17.71
C GLY A 320 13.72 11.09 17.44
N ALA A 321 13.11 10.93 16.26
CA ALA A 321 12.50 9.67 15.82
C ALA A 321 13.58 8.59 15.55
N LEU A 322 14.81 9.03 15.23
CA LEU A 322 16.02 8.25 15.27
C LEU A 322 16.97 8.83 16.31
N GLU A 323 17.52 7.98 17.20
CA GLU A 323 18.48 8.40 18.24
C GLU A 323 19.82 8.86 17.62
N ALA A 324 20.19 8.30 16.47
CA ALA A 324 21.41 8.63 15.75
C ALA A 324 21.23 8.36 14.24
N PRO A 325 22.05 9.00 13.39
CA PRO A 325 22.07 8.70 11.97
C PRO A 325 22.36 7.23 11.71
N LEU A 326 21.69 6.65 10.71
CA LEU A 326 22.01 5.31 10.23
C LEU A 326 23.40 5.29 9.58
N PRO A 327 24.22 4.29 9.85
CA PRO A 327 25.58 4.20 9.28
C PRO A 327 25.57 3.99 7.76
N ASP A 328 24.51 3.40 7.23
CA ASP A 328 24.32 3.13 5.81
C ASP A 328 22.84 3.35 5.42
N LEU A 329 22.52 4.56 4.99
CA LEU A 329 21.19 4.90 4.51
C LEU A 329 20.83 4.17 3.21
N ALA A 330 21.83 3.88 2.36
CA ALA A 330 21.60 3.19 1.11
C ALA A 330 21.16 1.73 1.30
N ALA A 331 21.41 1.14 2.46
CA ALA A 331 20.92 -0.19 2.80
C ALA A 331 19.39 -0.22 3.06
N VAL A 332 18.75 0.94 3.34
CA VAL A 332 17.33 1.01 3.69
C VAL A 332 16.41 0.76 2.50
N TYR A 333 16.85 1.10 1.29
CA TYR A 333 16.03 1.03 0.09
C TYR A 333 16.80 0.45 -1.11
N SER A 334 16.07 0.11 -2.19
CA SER A 334 16.67 -0.29 -3.45
C SER A 334 15.81 0.11 -4.63
N ASN A 335 16.46 0.60 -5.70
CA ASN A 335 15.85 0.85 -7.00
C ASN A 335 16.18 -0.23 -8.04
N GLU A 336 16.82 -1.35 -7.63
CA GLU A 336 17.33 -2.37 -8.55
C GLU A 336 16.26 -3.01 -9.44
N PHE A 337 15.02 -3.10 -8.96
CA PHE A 337 13.93 -3.73 -9.71
C PHE A 337 13.15 -2.78 -10.61
N VAL A 338 13.30 -1.46 -10.44
CA VAL A 338 12.46 -0.44 -11.10
C VAL A 338 12.42 -0.61 -12.60
N ALA A 339 13.59 -0.79 -13.24
CA ALA A 339 13.66 -0.98 -14.70
C ALA A 339 12.90 -2.24 -15.15
N GLY A 340 13.04 -3.35 -14.41
CA GLY A 340 12.37 -4.61 -14.73
C GLY A 340 10.86 -4.57 -14.54
N TRP A 341 10.37 -3.81 -13.56
CA TRP A 341 8.93 -3.64 -13.35
C TRP A 341 8.24 -2.80 -14.41
N ASN A 342 8.97 -1.88 -15.02
CA ASN A 342 8.45 -0.89 -15.98
C ASN A 342 8.66 -1.29 -17.46
N ALA A 343 9.35 -2.41 -17.70
CA ALA A 343 9.64 -2.95 -19.02
C ALA A 343 8.38 -3.40 -19.81
#